data_441cc72df24fc2f128741987b3dd1182
#
_entry.id   441cc72df24fc2f128741987b3dd1182
#
_cell.length_a   1.000
_cell.length_b   1.000
_cell.length_c   1.000
_cell.angle_alpha   90.00
_cell.angle_beta   90.00
_cell.angle_gamma   90.00
#
_symmetry.space_group_name_H-M   'P 1'
#
loop_
_entity.id
_entity.type
_entity.pdbx_description
1 polymer ?
#
loop_
_entity_poly.entity_id
_entity_poly.type
_entity_poly.pdbx_seq_one_letter_code
_entity_poly.pdbx_strand_id
1 'polypeptide(L)'
;IFRPDLRNKPIVVLSNNDGCVIARSAEAKKMGIKMAQPWYQVKSQYLSNGGIAFSSNYEFYADISNRVMNTLTELCPEIDTYSIDEAFLDLRSFKRNIDLVRFSYDCRKRIKKWVGVPVSIGIAPTRTLSKLANKVAKDDKRFEGVAVFERKEITNYLLKKTDIADVWGIGRKLSKRLKEIGINNAFELSKLNPRIAGNNFSVVLEKTIRELRGEPCINLNNINEPKKQIVVSRSFGRGVTSKNILHEAVSFHANRAAEKLRYEKQKCRLITVFIRSNRFSNRVKQIYASKHINLIHPTSDSRIIVKSANQILNMIYREGYEYSKAGILLSDFVNNFGYQMSLFNRATDTASSERLMETVDQIKLREIAKIGFGNLGFRNTWKMKRQMKSKRYTTNINEIPFVK
;
A
#
# COMPACT_ATOMS: atom_id res chain seq x y z
N ILE A 1 10.75 -16.95 9.95
CA ILE A 1 10.01 -18.22 9.80
C ILE A 1 10.90 -19.25 9.11
N PHE A 2 11.24 -19.09 7.83
CA PHE A 2 11.94 -20.08 6.98
C PHE A 2 13.47 -19.99 7.02
N ARG A 3 14.04 -19.05 7.72
CA ARG A 3 15.48 -18.84 7.88
C ARG A 3 15.82 -18.55 9.35
N PRO A 4 15.68 -19.56 10.23
CA PRO A 4 16.00 -19.40 11.65
C PRO A 4 17.47 -19.06 11.90
N ASP A 5 18.37 -19.43 10.98
CA ASP A 5 19.78 -19.08 10.97
C ASP A 5 20.05 -17.57 10.88
N LEU A 6 19.05 -16.79 10.48
CA LEU A 6 19.12 -15.33 10.38
C LEU A 6 18.61 -14.60 11.64
N ARG A 7 18.19 -15.32 12.68
CA ARG A 7 17.82 -14.69 13.96
C ARG A 7 19.02 -13.95 14.56
N ASN A 8 18.75 -12.80 15.16
CA ASN A 8 19.74 -11.93 15.79
C ASN A 8 20.84 -11.42 14.84
N LYS A 9 20.60 -11.47 13.51
CA LYS A 9 21.50 -10.86 12.51
C LYS A 9 20.98 -9.52 12.02
N PRO A 10 21.88 -8.58 11.62
CA PRO A 10 21.47 -7.31 11.06
C PRO A 10 20.89 -7.53 9.67
N ILE A 11 19.57 -7.35 9.54
CA ILE A 11 18.83 -7.56 8.30
C ILE A 11 18.07 -6.30 7.91
N VAL A 12 18.11 -5.98 6.62
CA VAL A 12 17.26 -4.96 6.01
C VAL A 12 16.47 -5.53 4.84
N VAL A 13 15.26 -5.00 4.64
CA VAL A 13 14.48 -5.24 3.44
C VAL A 13 14.40 -3.95 2.64
N LEU A 14 14.59 -4.06 1.33
CA LEU A 14 14.67 -2.95 0.41
C LEU A 14 13.36 -2.76 -0.35
N SER A 15 13.07 -1.52 -0.70
CA SER A 15 11.93 -1.14 -1.51
C SER A 15 12.08 -1.56 -2.98
N ASN A 16 11.12 -1.19 -3.81
CA ASN A 16 11.19 -1.36 -5.25
C ASN A 16 12.52 -0.84 -5.83
N ASN A 17 13.10 -1.59 -6.78
CA ASN A 17 14.41 -1.33 -7.39
C ASN A 17 15.58 -1.36 -6.40
N ASP A 18 15.40 -2.01 -5.25
CA ASP A 18 16.38 -2.02 -4.15
C ASP A 18 16.84 -0.59 -3.76
N GLY A 19 15.91 0.38 -3.82
CA GLY A 19 16.23 1.80 -3.74
C GLY A 19 16.44 2.31 -2.32
N CYS A 20 15.57 1.93 -1.37
CA CYS A 20 15.60 2.42 0.02
C CYS A 20 15.29 1.31 1.00
N VAL A 21 15.74 1.46 2.23
CA VAL A 21 15.43 0.54 3.35
C VAL A 21 14.00 0.74 3.81
N ILE A 22 13.16 -0.31 3.77
CA ILE A 22 11.76 -0.27 4.20
C ILE A 22 11.46 -1.12 5.43
N ALA A 23 12.36 -2.03 5.79
CA ALA A 23 12.27 -2.77 7.06
C ALA A 23 13.67 -3.06 7.59
N ARG A 24 13.79 -3.19 8.91
CA ARG A 24 15.07 -3.37 9.62
C ARG A 24 14.89 -4.24 10.84
N SER A 25 15.81 -5.18 11.05
CA SER A 25 15.91 -5.89 12.33
C SER A 25 16.37 -4.95 13.47
N ALA A 26 16.26 -5.41 14.70
CA ALA A 26 16.75 -4.66 15.86
C ALA A 26 18.26 -4.39 15.75
N GLU A 27 19.01 -5.37 15.27
CA GLU A 27 20.45 -5.31 15.05
C GLU A 27 20.81 -4.28 13.98
N ALA A 28 20.08 -4.25 12.85
CA ALA A 28 20.27 -3.23 11.82
C ALA A 28 19.94 -1.81 12.32
N LYS A 29 18.95 -1.67 13.22
CA LYS A 29 18.67 -0.39 13.88
C LYS A 29 19.83 0.06 14.78
N LYS A 30 20.44 -0.87 15.54
CA LYS A 30 21.63 -0.59 16.38
C LYS A 30 22.83 -0.17 15.56
N MET A 31 22.95 -0.65 14.31
CA MET A 31 23.97 -0.18 13.35
C MET A 31 23.67 1.21 12.74
N GLY A 32 22.64 1.91 13.21
CA GLY A 32 22.33 3.28 12.78
C GLY A 32 21.55 3.37 11.45
N ILE A 33 21.12 2.26 10.87
CA ILE A 33 20.34 2.29 9.62
C ILE A 33 18.98 2.94 9.86
N LYS A 34 18.63 3.97 9.06
CA LYS A 34 17.38 4.73 9.19
C LYS A 34 16.30 4.20 8.23
N MET A 35 15.02 4.39 8.60
CA MET A 35 13.89 4.10 7.72
C MET A 35 13.92 5.03 6.49
N ALA A 36 13.57 4.50 5.33
CA ALA A 36 13.59 5.19 4.04
C ALA A 36 14.98 5.68 3.59
N GLN A 37 16.06 5.25 4.26
CA GLN A 37 17.42 5.60 3.88
C GLN A 37 17.75 5.02 2.50
N PRO A 38 18.31 5.82 1.57
CA PRO A 38 18.73 5.32 0.25
C PRO A 38 19.79 4.24 0.38
N TRP A 39 19.52 3.08 -0.24
CA TRP A 39 20.38 1.90 -0.09
C TRP A 39 21.80 2.12 -0.60
N TYR A 40 21.96 2.87 -1.70
CA TYR A 40 23.29 3.15 -2.26
C TYR A 40 24.22 3.89 -1.30
N GLN A 41 23.69 4.66 -0.34
CA GLN A 41 24.47 5.41 0.63
C GLN A 41 25.10 4.53 1.72
N VAL A 42 24.45 3.43 2.07
CA VAL A 42 24.85 2.60 3.21
C VAL A 42 25.29 1.19 2.81
N LYS A 43 25.06 0.79 1.56
CA LYS A 43 25.27 -0.58 1.09
C LYS A 43 26.67 -1.11 1.41
N SER A 44 27.71 -0.39 1.03
CA SER A 44 29.11 -0.84 1.21
C SER A 44 29.43 -1.08 2.68
N GLN A 45 29.27 -0.06 3.51
CA GLN A 45 29.54 -0.13 4.94
C GLN A 45 28.66 -1.15 5.67
N TYR A 46 27.38 -1.25 5.29
CA TYR A 46 26.46 -2.20 5.93
C TYR A 46 26.84 -3.66 5.64
N LEU A 47 27.18 -3.97 4.40
CA LEU A 47 27.57 -5.33 3.99
C LEU A 47 28.94 -5.70 4.56
N SER A 48 29.93 -4.79 4.58
CA SER A 48 31.25 -5.07 5.17
C SER A 48 31.18 -5.37 6.68
N ASN A 49 30.18 -4.80 7.36
CA ASN A 49 29.93 -5.06 8.79
C ASN A 49 28.98 -6.28 9.02
N GLY A 50 28.87 -7.21 8.08
CA GLY A 50 28.08 -8.41 8.20
C GLY A 50 26.56 -8.24 8.06
N GLY A 51 26.10 -7.09 7.57
CA GLY A 51 24.70 -6.84 7.32
C GLY A 51 24.18 -7.65 6.13
N ILE A 52 22.91 -8.06 6.19
CA ILE A 52 22.22 -8.85 5.17
C ILE A 52 21.07 -8.03 4.61
N ALA A 53 20.96 -7.98 3.27
CA ALA A 53 19.89 -7.26 2.59
C ALA A 53 19.04 -8.19 1.75
N PHE A 54 17.71 -7.97 1.78
CA PHE A 54 16.76 -8.65 0.93
C PHE A 54 15.95 -7.64 0.11
N SER A 55 15.70 -7.95 -1.16
CA SER A 55 14.66 -7.27 -1.93
C SER A 55 13.27 -7.66 -1.40
N SER A 56 12.29 -6.75 -1.49
CA SER A 56 10.92 -7.04 -1.07
C SER A 56 10.30 -8.20 -1.87
N ASN A 57 9.64 -9.12 -1.15
CA ASN A 57 8.97 -10.31 -1.68
C ASN A 57 7.46 -10.23 -1.40
N TYR A 58 6.78 -9.31 -2.13
CA TYR A 58 5.37 -8.98 -1.87
C TYR A 58 4.43 -10.18 -1.99
N GLU A 59 4.71 -11.11 -2.91
CA GLU A 59 3.90 -12.30 -3.10
C GLU A 59 3.91 -13.16 -1.82
N PHE A 60 5.09 -13.37 -1.27
CA PHE A 60 5.27 -14.12 -0.03
C PHE A 60 4.70 -13.37 1.19
N TYR A 61 4.90 -12.04 1.26
CA TYR A 61 4.34 -11.25 2.37
C TYR A 61 2.81 -11.24 2.35
N ALA A 62 2.19 -11.22 1.17
CA ALA A 62 0.74 -11.30 1.04
C ALA A 62 0.19 -12.63 1.53
N ASP A 63 0.86 -13.76 1.24
CA ASP A 63 0.44 -15.08 1.73
C ASP A 63 0.51 -15.15 3.27
N ILE A 64 1.64 -14.71 3.85
CA ILE A 64 1.78 -14.67 5.32
C ILE A 64 0.75 -13.73 5.96
N SER A 65 0.50 -12.58 5.35
CA SER A 65 -0.55 -11.66 5.79
C SER A 65 -1.93 -12.33 5.79
N ASN A 66 -2.30 -12.99 4.70
CA ASN A 66 -3.58 -13.70 4.60
C ASN A 66 -3.73 -14.76 5.70
N ARG A 67 -2.66 -15.50 6.04
CA ARG A 67 -2.68 -16.46 7.15
C ARG A 67 -2.92 -15.79 8.51
N VAL A 68 -2.30 -14.62 8.73
CA VAL A 68 -2.55 -13.82 9.94
C VAL A 68 -4.01 -13.35 9.97
N MET A 69 -4.52 -12.78 8.87
CA MET A 69 -5.89 -12.27 8.79
C MET A 69 -6.92 -13.40 8.98
N ASN A 70 -6.71 -14.57 8.37
CA ASN A 70 -7.57 -15.74 8.59
C ASN A 70 -7.56 -16.19 10.06
N THR A 71 -6.39 -16.22 10.72
CA THR A 71 -6.30 -16.54 12.14
C THR A 71 -7.05 -15.52 13.00
N LEU A 72 -7.01 -14.23 12.64
CA LEU A 72 -7.74 -13.17 13.33
C LEU A 72 -9.25 -13.29 13.10
N THR A 73 -9.70 -13.66 11.90
CA THR A 73 -11.13 -13.86 11.59
C THR A 73 -11.75 -15.00 12.41
N GLU A 74 -10.97 -16.06 12.71
CA GLU A 74 -11.42 -17.13 13.60
C GLU A 74 -11.59 -16.65 15.06
N LEU A 75 -10.81 -15.65 15.47
CA LEU A 75 -10.84 -15.08 16.82
C LEU A 75 -11.88 -13.97 16.98
N CYS A 76 -12.09 -13.19 15.93
CA CYS A 76 -13.05 -12.09 15.87
C CYS A 76 -13.61 -11.98 14.44
N PRO A 77 -14.91 -12.27 14.23
CA PRO A 77 -15.52 -12.22 12.90
C PRO A 77 -15.52 -10.83 12.28
N GLU A 78 -15.63 -9.79 13.11
CA GLU A 78 -15.67 -8.39 12.67
C GLU A 78 -14.25 -7.83 12.53
N ILE A 79 -13.61 -8.10 11.39
CA ILE A 79 -12.27 -7.67 11.05
C ILE A 79 -12.28 -6.68 9.88
N ASP A 80 -11.49 -5.60 10.00
CA ASP A 80 -11.15 -4.68 8.92
C ASP A 80 -9.66 -4.79 8.61
N THR A 81 -9.32 -5.36 7.47
CA THR A 81 -7.95 -5.45 6.97
C THR A 81 -7.52 -4.10 6.42
N TYR A 82 -6.87 -3.29 7.23
CA TYR A 82 -6.42 -1.95 6.88
C TYR A 82 -5.22 -1.95 5.91
N SER A 83 -4.27 -2.85 6.12
CA SER A 83 -3.08 -3.02 5.25
C SER A 83 -2.59 -4.47 5.27
N ILE A 84 -1.48 -4.74 4.57
CA ILE A 84 -0.85 -6.07 4.57
C ILE A 84 -0.32 -6.50 5.95
N ASP A 85 -0.09 -5.55 6.84
CA ASP A 85 0.54 -5.76 8.16
C ASP A 85 -0.30 -5.25 9.34
N GLU A 86 -1.50 -4.74 9.08
CA GLU A 86 -2.38 -4.17 10.10
C GLU A 86 -3.85 -4.49 9.85
N ALA A 87 -4.56 -4.83 10.91
CA ALA A 87 -6.01 -5.00 10.93
C ALA A 87 -6.62 -4.37 12.18
N PHE A 88 -7.88 -3.95 12.07
CA PHE A 88 -8.72 -3.59 13.20
C PHE A 88 -9.72 -4.70 13.47
N LEU A 89 -9.94 -5.01 14.75
CA LEU A 89 -10.95 -5.95 15.21
C LEU A 89 -12.00 -5.15 15.99
N ASP A 90 -13.27 -5.41 15.72
CA ASP A 90 -14.35 -4.83 16.53
C ASP A 90 -14.71 -5.79 17.66
N LEU A 91 -14.40 -5.38 18.87
CA LEU A 91 -14.66 -6.16 20.06
C LEU A 91 -15.98 -5.80 20.75
N ARG A 92 -16.81 -4.90 20.16
CA ARG A 92 -18.08 -4.47 20.76
C ARG A 92 -19.11 -5.59 20.82
N SER A 93 -19.04 -6.55 19.89
CA SER A 93 -19.90 -7.75 19.86
C SER A 93 -19.55 -8.79 20.94
N PHE A 94 -18.37 -8.66 21.55
CA PHE A 94 -17.98 -9.56 22.62
C PHE A 94 -18.74 -9.27 23.92
N LYS A 95 -19.03 -10.34 24.70
CA LYS A 95 -19.71 -10.21 26.00
C LYS A 95 -18.92 -9.25 26.92
N ARG A 96 -19.64 -8.41 27.70
CA ARG A 96 -19.08 -7.36 28.55
C ARG A 96 -18.00 -7.80 29.56
N ASN A 97 -17.82 -9.10 29.80
CA ASN A 97 -16.90 -9.66 30.80
C ASN A 97 -15.65 -10.29 30.18
N ILE A 98 -15.27 -9.94 28.95
CA ILE A 98 -14.01 -10.45 28.41
C ILE A 98 -12.83 -9.70 29.02
N ASP A 99 -11.84 -10.44 29.50
CA ASP A 99 -10.54 -9.87 29.85
C ASP A 99 -9.77 -9.52 28.57
N LEU A 100 -9.74 -8.24 28.23
CA LEU A 100 -9.12 -7.73 27.00
C LEU A 100 -7.60 -7.96 26.98
N VAL A 101 -6.96 -7.94 28.14
CA VAL A 101 -5.50 -8.19 28.24
C VAL A 101 -5.22 -9.65 27.93
N ARG A 102 -5.93 -10.56 28.58
CA ARG A 102 -5.82 -12.02 28.35
C ARG A 102 -6.15 -12.37 26.89
N PHE A 103 -7.25 -11.85 26.35
CA PHE A 103 -7.63 -12.04 24.95
C PHE A 103 -6.50 -11.63 24.00
N SER A 104 -5.87 -10.49 24.26
CA SER A 104 -4.76 -9.99 23.43
C SER A 104 -3.54 -10.91 23.48
N TYR A 105 -3.18 -11.41 24.66
CA TYR A 105 -2.09 -12.37 24.78
C TYR A 105 -2.41 -13.70 24.08
N ASP A 106 -3.63 -14.19 24.18
CA ASP A 106 -4.07 -15.42 23.50
C ASP A 106 -4.04 -15.26 21.98
N CYS A 107 -4.50 -14.12 21.45
CA CYS A 107 -4.37 -13.77 20.02
C CYS A 107 -2.91 -13.79 19.57
N ARG A 108 -2.02 -13.10 20.30
CA ARG A 108 -0.59 -13.06 19.99
C ARG A 108 0.04 -14.45 20.00
N LYS A 109 -0.25 -15.24 21.04
CA LYS A 109 0.25 -16.60 21.19
C LYS A 109 -0.21 -17.50 20.02
N ARG A 110 -1.49 -17.40 19.62
CA ARG A 110 -2.05 -18.16 18.51
C ARG A 110 -1.39 -17.79 17.18
N ILE A 111 -1.30 -16.50 16.85
CA ILE A 111 -0.64 -16.03 15.62
C ILE A 111 0.83 -16.48 15.60
N LYS A 112 1.54 -16.35 16.72
CA LYS A 112 2.92 -16.79 16.85
C LYS A 112 3.07 -18.30 16.65
N LYS A 113 2.15 -19.10 17.20
CA LYS A 113 2.17 -20.56 17.06
C LYS A 113 1.80 -21.02 15.65
N TRP A 114 0.77 -20.44 15.04
CA TRP A 114 0.23 -20.92 13.76
C TRP A 114 0.92 -20.33 12.54
N VAL A 115 1.31 -19.07 12.61
CA VAL A 115 1.91 -18.35 11.47
C VAL A 115 3.40 -18.07 11.67
N GLY A 116 3.86 -18.03 12.93
CA GLY A 116 5.26 -17.77 13.27
C GLY A 116 5.64 -16.29 13.28
N VAL A 117 4.69 -15.36 13.13
CA VAL A 117 4.93 -13.91 13.12
C VAL A 117 4.63 -13.31 14.49
N PRO A 118 5.55 -12.51 15.06
CA PRO A 118 5.23 -11.74 16.27
C PRO A 118 4.37 -10.52 15.88
N VAL A 119 3.32 -10.27 16.68
CA VAL A 119 2.43 -9.11 16.52
C VAL A 119 2.34 -8.32 17.81
N SER A 120 1.99 -7.04 17.74
CA SER A 120 1.58 -6.21 18.87
C SER A 120 0.10 -5.86 18.75
N ILE A 121 -0.57 -5.69 19.89
CA ILE A 121 -1.99 -5.41 19.96
C ILE A 121 -2.22 -4.18 20.83
N GLY A 122 -3.00 -3.23 20.30
CA GLY A 122 -3.46 -2.06 21.05
C GLY A 122 -4.98 -2.02 21.05
N ILE A 123 -5.59 -1.97 22.23
CA ILE A 123 -7.04 -1.88 22.41
C ILE A 123 -7.40 -0.50 22.96
N ALA A 124 -8.39 0.13 22.36
CA ALA A 124 -8.92 1.44 22.78
C ALA A 124 -10.32 1.66 22.22
N PRO A 125 -11.07 2.65 22.75
CA PRO A 125 -12.44 2.94 22.29
C PRO A 125 -12.55 3.38 20.83
N THR A 126 -11.49 3.90 20.22
CA THR A 126 -11.48 4.40 18.84
C THR A 126 -10.28 3.88 18.05
N ARG A 127 -10.36 3.93 16.72
CA ARG A 127 -9.27 3.48 15.84
C ARG A 127 -7.98 4.29 16.03
N THR A 128 -8.08 5.60 16.18
CA THR A 128 -6.92 6.47 16.40
C THR A 128 -6.24 6.15 17.73
N LEU A 129 -7.03 5.96 18.79
CA LEU A 129 -6.49 5.55 20.09
C LEU A 129 -5.93 4.13 20.07
N SER A 130 -6.55 3.17 19.36
CA SER A 130 -6.03 1.80 19.26
C SER A 130 -4.70 1.73 18.50
N LYS A 131 -4.53 2.55 17.46
CA LYS A 131 -3.23 2.72 16.76
C LYS A 131 -2.17 3.27 17.71
N LEU A 132 -2.52 4.24 18.55
CA LEU A 132 -1.62 4.79 19.55
C LEU A 132 -1.26 3.73 20.61
N ALA A 133 -2.26 3.00 21.11
CA ALA A 133 -2.05 1.91 22.05
C ALA A 133 -1.11 0.84 21.45
N ASN A 134 -1.31 0.47 20.18
CA ASN A 134 -0.43 -0.47 19.48
C ASN A 134 1.01 0.06 19.35
N LYS A 135 1.19 1.36 19.09
CA LYS A 135 2.51 1.98 19.07
C LYS A 135 3.18 1.88 20.45
N VAL A 136 2.48 2.21 21.52
CA VAL A 136 2.98 2.09 22.90
C VAL A 136 3.36 0.64 23.23
N ALA A 137 2.48 -0.32 22.87
CA ALA A 137 2.73 -1.75 23.06
C ALA A 137 4.01 -2.23 22.34
N LYS A 138 4.34 -1.63 21.21
CA LYS A 138 5.51 -1.99 20.40
C LYS A 138 6.80 -1.33 20.88
N ASP A 139 6.73 -0.06 21.30
CA ASP A 139 7.91 0.76 21.60
C ASP A 139 8.36 0.61 23.07
N ASP A 140 7.43 0.34 23.99
CA ASP A 140 7.70 0.19 25.42
C ASP A 140 7.65 -1.28 25.84
N LYS A 141 8.80 -1.84 26.19
CA LYS A 141 8.94 -3.25 26.60
C LYS A 141 8.10 -3.65 27.82
N ARG A 142 7.72 -2.70 28.68
CA ARG A 142 6.89 -2.96 29.88
C ARG A 142 5.50 -3.49 29.50
N PHE A 143 5.02 -3.16 28.32
CA PHE A 143 3.72 -3.63 27.82
C PHE A 143 3.79 -5.01 27.16
N GLU A 144 4.96 -5.59 26.99
CA GLU A 144 5.15 -6.91 26.36
C GLU A 144 4.38 -7.12 25.05
N GLY A 145 4.15 -6.02 24.32
CA GLY A 145 3.44 -6.01 23.04
C GLY A 145 1.91 -6.01 23.13
N VAL A 146 1.33 -5.72 24.31
CA VAL A 146 -0.11 -5.53 24.52
C VAL A 146 -0.34 -4.24 25.31
N ALA A 147 -1.18 -3.33 24.80
CA ALA A 147 -1.61 -2.14 25.54
C ALA A 147 -3.11 -1.94 25.43
N VAL A 148 -3.77 -1.73 26.56
CA VAL A 148 -5.21 -1.50 26.65
C VAL A 148 -5.47 -0.13 27.29
N PHE A 149 -6.16 0.74 26.55
CA PHE A 149 -6.48 2.10 26.95
C PHE A 149 -7.92 2.17 27.48
N GLU A 150 -8.14 1.67 28.68
CA GLU A 150 -9.44 1.72 29.36
C GLU A 150 -9.58 2.94 30.28
N ARG A 151 -8.50 3.30 30.99
CA ARG A 151 -8.51 4.39 31.99
C ARG A 151 -8.12 5.70 31.33
N LYS A 152 -8.95 6.71 31.53
CA LYS A 152 -8.78 8.05 30.96
C LYS A 152 -7.48 8.73 31.41
N GLU A 153 -7.07 8.49 32.65
CA GLU A 153 -5.84 9.04 33.23
C GLU A 153 -4.61 8.51 32.50
N ILE A 154 -4.57 7.19 32.29
CA ILE A 154 -3.47 6.52 31.55
C ILE A 154 -3.46 6.99 30.11
N THR A 155 -4.62 7.05 29.47
CA THR A 155 -4.75 7.54 28.09
C THR A 155 -4.22 8.97 27.96
N ASN A 156 -4.65 9.88 28.87
CA ASN A 156 -4.18 11.27 28.86
C ASN A 156 -2.66 11.38 29.08
N TYR A 157 -2.11 10.58 29.98
CA TYR A 157 -0.67 10.54 30.22
C TYR A 157 0.10 10.13 28.94
N LEU A 158 -0.37 9.11 28.26
CA LEU A 158 0.26 8.61 27.03
C LEU A 158 0.09 9.59 25.86
N LEU A 159 -1.08 10.25 25.75
CA LEU A 159 -1.30 11.33 24.79
C LEU A 159 -0.33 12.49 24.96
N LYS A 160 -0.03 12.90 26.22
CA LYS A 160 0.96 13.96 26.51
C LYS A 160 2.38 13.57 26.06
N LYS A 161 2.72 12.28 26.12
CA LYS A 161 4.04 11.77 25.69
C LYS A 161 4.16 11.51 24.19
N THR A 162 3.05 11.53 23.46
CA THR A 162 3.04 11.24 22.03
C THR A 162 3.23 12.51 21.23
N ASP A 163 4.34 12.60 20.47
CA ASP A 163 4.55 13.71 19.53
C ASP A 163 3.42 13.78 18.50
N ILE A 164 3.05 14.99 18.12
CA ILE A 164 1.98 15.23 17.14
C ILE A 164 2.24 14.51 15.80
N ALA A 165 3.48 14.36 15.38
CA ALA A 165 3.85 13.68 14.15
C ALA A 165 3.62 12.16 14.19
N ASP A 166 3.44 11.60 15.40
CA ASP A 166 3.19 10.19 15.63
C ASP A 166 1.70 9.83 15.68
N VAL A 167 0.83 10.84 15.65
CA VAL A 167 -0.62 10.64 15.62
C VAL A 167 -1.05 10.15 14.24
N TRP A 168 -1.83 9.07 14.21
CA TRP A 168 -2.35 8.52 12.96
C TRP A 168 -3.17 9.56 12.19
N GLY A 169 -2.86 9.73 10.89
CA GLY A 169 -3.47 10.75 10.04
C GLY A 169 -2.72 12.09 10.02
N ILE A 170 -1.74 12.31 10.89
CA ILE A 170 -0.93 13.53 10.90
C ILE A 170 0.36 13.34 10.10
N GLY A 171 0.37 13.87 8.88
CA GLY A 171 1.57 13.86 8.03
C GLY A 171 2.53 15.02 8.33
N ARG A 172 3.74 14.98 7.77
CA ARG A 172 4.81 15.99 8.02
C ARG A 172 4.35 17.44 7.85
N LYS A 173 3.59 17.75 6.78
CA LYS A 173 3.12 19.12 6.53
C LYS A 173 2.11 19.58 7.59
N LEU A 174 1.20 18.70 7.97
CA LEU A 174 0.19 19.02 8.98
C LEU A 174 0.82 19.12 10.37
N SER A 175 1.74 18.22 10.72
CA SER A 175 2.50 18.28 11.97
C SER A 175 3.26 19.61 12.09
N LYS A 176 3.94 20.08 11.03
CA LYS A 176 4.64 21.35 11.02
C LYS A 176 3.68 22.52 11.31
N ARG A 177 2.55 22.59 10.58
CA ARG A 177 1.53 23.64 10.79
C ARG A 177 0.92 23.63 12.19
N LEU A 178 0.69 22.44 12.77
CA LEU A 178 0.18 22.31 14.13
C LEU A 178 1.20 22.78 15.16
N LYS A 179 2.48 22.45 14.99
CA LYS A 179 3.58 22.95 15.86
C LYS A 179 3.74 24.46 15.79
N GLU A 180 3.55 25.07 14.62
CA GLU A 180 3.58 26.54 14.43
C GLU A 180 2.48 27.27 15.25
N ILE A 181 1.36 26.60 15.57
CA ILE A 181 0.30 27.14 16.44
C ILE A 181 0.36 26.59 17.88
N GLY A 182 1.51 26.02 18.29
CA GLY A 182 1.74 25.56 19.66
C GLY A 182 1.25 24.17 19.99
N ILE A 183 0.77 23.36 19.01
CA ILE A 183 0.29 22.00 19.24
C ILE A 183 1.43 21.01 18.99
N ASN A 184 2.03 20.47 20.06
CA ASN A 184 3.22 19.64 20.00
C ASN A 184 2.95 18.15 20.25
N ASN A 185 1.87 17.80 20.93
CA ASN A 185 1.55 16.43 21.31
C ASN A 185 0.06 16.10 21.08
N ALA A 186 -0.26 14.79 21.16
CA ALA A 186 -1.60 14.28 20.91
C ALA A 186 -2.64 14.80 21.96
N PHE A 187 -2.22 15.10 23.18
CA PHE A 187 -3.10 15.63 24.22
C PHE A 187 -3.53 17.06 23.89
N GLU A 188 -2.60 17.93 23.52
CA GLU A 188 -2.89 19.29 23.08
C GLU A 188 -3.83 19.28 21.86
N LEU A 189 -3.56 18.39 20.89
CA LEU A 189 -4.46 18.20 19.75
C LEU A 189 -5.87 17.81 20.19
N SER A 190 -6.02 16.91 21.16
CA SER A 190 -7.33 16.48 21.66
C SER A 190 -8.14 17.62 22.31
N LYS A 191 -7.47 18.67 22.74
CA LYS A 191 -8.12 19.85 23.37
C LYS A 191 -8.63 20.87 22.35
N LEU A 192 -8.15 20.86 21.12
CA LEU A 192 -8.64 21.76 20.07
C LEU A 192 -10.13 21.56 19.81
N ASN A 193 -10.82 22.67 19.50
CA ASN A 193 -12.22 22.57 19.06
C ASN A 193 -12.29 21.85 17.70
N PRO A 194 -13.01 20.70 17.61
CA PRO A 194 -13.03 19.90 16.38
C PRO A 194 -13.58 20.68 15.18
N ARG A 195 -14.64 21.47 15.33
CA ARG A 195 -15.24 22.26 14.25
C ARG A 195 -14.31 23.33 13.72
N ILE A 196 -13.59 24.03 14.61
CA ILE A 196 -12.60 25.05 14.22
C ILE A 196 -11.45 24.38 13.48
N ALA A 197 -10.98 23.22 13.95
CA ALA A 197 -9.95 22.44 13.27
C ALA A 197 -10.43 21.93 11.90
N GLY A 198 -11.69 21.51 11.77
CA GLY A 198 -12.30 21.11 10.52
C GLY A 198 -12.27 22.21 9.47
N ASN A 199 -12.67 23.42 9.86
CA ASN A 199 -12.72 24.60 8.98
C ASN A 199 -11.31 25.09 8.58
N ASN A 200 -10.36 25.12 9.51
CA ASN A 200 -9.03 25.68 9.27
C ASN A 200 -8.05 24.70 8.59
N PHE A 201 -8.28 23.41 8.73
CA PHE A 201 -7.39 22.36 8.20
C PHE A 201 -8.15 21.35 7.33
N SER A 202 -8.95 20.47 7.94
CA SER A 202 -9.75 19.48 7.19
C SER A 202 -10.70 18.70 8.09
N VAL A 203 -11.78 18.15 7.50
CA VAL A 203 -12.69 17.21 8.15
C VAL A 203 -11.95 15.96 8.69
N VAL A 204 -10.86 15.55 8.06
CA VAL A 204 -10.05 14.42 8.55
C VAL A 204 -9.42 14.77 9.90
N LEU A 205 -8.88 15.98 10.06
CA LEU A 205 -8.32 16.43 11.34
C LEU A 205 -9.41 16.54 12.41
N GLU A 206 -10.60 17.06 12.07
CA GLU A 206 -11.75 17.08 12.97
C GLU A 206 -12.06 15.68 13.51
N LYS A 207 -12.20 14.70 12.61
CA LYS A 207 -12.43 13.29 13.00
C LYS A 207 -11.31 12.76 13.90
N THR A 208 -10.05 13.05 13.57
CA THR A 208 -8.90 12.62 14.39
C THR A 208 -8.98 13.20 15.81
N ILE A 209 -9.38 14.47 15.97
CA ILE A 209 -9.54 15.10 17.30
C ILE A 209 -10.66 14.42 18.09
N ARG A 210 -11.81 14.15 17.47
CA ARG A 210 -12.91 13.43 18.12
C ARG A 210 -12.48 12.02 18.54
N GLU A 211 -11.79 11.30 17.66
CA GLU A 211 -11.24 9.97 17.95
C GLU A 211 -10.26 9.98 19.14
N LEU A 212 -9.39 10.98 19.25
CA LEU A 212 -8.49 11.14 20.40
C LEU A 212 -9.23 11.44 21.72
N ARG A 213 -10.47 11.95 21.66
CA ARG A 213 -11.35 12.14 22.81
C ARG A 213 -12.11 10.88 23.21
N GLY A 214 -12.02 9.80 22.40
CA GLY A 214 -12.79 8.58 22.59
C GLY A 214 -14.14 8.55 21.87
N GLU A 215 -14.43 9.54 20.98
CA GLU A 215 -15.64 9.58 20.16
C GLU A 215 -15.39 8.82 18.84
N PRO A 216 -15.98 7.63 18.60
CA PRO A 216 -15.75 6.87 17.39
C PRO A 216 -16.36 7.58 16.17
N CYS A 217 -15.53 7.95 15.20
CA CYS A 217 -15.93 8.68 13.98
C CYS A 217 -15.59 7.91 12.69
N ILE A 218 -14.85 6.81 12.79
CA ILE A 218 -14.41 6.01 11.65
C ILE A 218 -15.03 4.63 11.77
N ASN A 219 -16.06 4.36 10.95
CA ASN A 219 -16.76 3.08 10.96
C ASN A 219 -15.93 1.98 10.31
N LEU A 220 -16.11 0.71 10.77
CA LEU A 220 -15.53 -0.47 10.16
C LEU A 220 -16.13 -0.76 8.77
N ASN A 221 -17.38 -0.37 8.53
CA ASN A 221 -18.16 -0.74 7.36
C ASN A 221 -17.85 0.04 6.07
N ASN A 222 -16.84 0.92 6.06
CA ASN A 222 -16.42 1.64 4.84
C ASN A 222 -15.57 0.78 3.87
N ILE A 223 -15.52 -0.53 4.09
CA ILE A 223 -14.63 -1.46 3.39
C ILE A 223 -15.08 -1.71 1.94
N ASN A 224 -16.34 -1.46 1.61
CA ASN A 224 -16.93 -1.82 0.32
C ASN A 224 -17.30 -0.62 -0.57
N GLU A 225 -16.77 0.58 -0.32
CA GLU A 225 -16.95 1.64 -1.30
C GLU A 225 -16.22 1.28 -2.60
N PRO A 226 -16.92 1.32 -3.76
CA PRO A 226 -16.29 1.02 -5.05
C PRO A 226 -15.13 2.00 -5.29
N LYS A 227 -14.04 1.50 -5.85
CA LYS A 227 -12.88 2.33 -6.16
C LYS A 227 -13.27 3.44 -7.12
N LYS A 228 -12.84 4.67 -6.84
CA LYS A 228 -13.08 5.84 -7.68
C LYS A 228 -11.96 6.04 -8.71
N GLN A 229 -10.81 5.39 -8.50
CA GLN A 229 -9.63 5.49 -9.36
C GLN A 229 -8.79 4.22 -9.30
N ILE A 230 -8.16 3.86 -10.41
CA ILE A 230 -7.15 2.80 -10.49
C ILE A 230 -5.86 3.39 -11.06
N VAL A 231 -4.78 3.32 -10.29
CA VAL A 231 -3.45 3.73 -10.72
C VAL A 231 -2.55 2.52 -10.87
N VAL A 232 -1.92 2.38 -12.03
CA VAL A 232 -0.86 1.41 -12.26
C VAL A 232 0.39 2.13 -12.74
N SER A 233 1.45 2.08 -11.96
CA SER A 233 2.70 2.75 -12.29
C SER A 233 3.90 2.00 -11.71
N ARG A 234 5.06 2.13 -12.35
CA ARG A 234 6.33 1.60 -11.85
C ARG A 234 7.46 2.58 -12.12
N SER A 235 8.39 2.63 -11.17
CA SER A 235 9.71 3.21 -11.43
C SER A 235 10.57 2.17 -12.15
N PHE A 236 11.31 2.62 -13.14
CA PHE A 236 12.19 1.76 -13.92
C PHE A 236 13.45 1.42 -13.13
N GLY A 237 14.03 0.26 -13.40
CA GLY A 237 15.29 -0.17 -12.79
C GLY A 237 16.51 0.65 -13.26
N ARG A 238 16.40 1.25 -14.45
CA ARG A 238 17.33 2.21 -15.05
C ARG A 238 16.52 3.28 -15.76
N GLY A 239 17.08 4.46 -15.95
CA GLY A 239 16.45 5.51 -16.74
C GLY A 239 16.20 5.07 -18.19
N VAL A 240 15.09 5.49 -18.76
CA VAL A 240 14.64 5.13 -20.10
C VAL A 240 14.57 6.39 -20.96
N THR A 241 15.28 6.39 -22.08
CA THR A 241 15.25 7.46 -23.09
C THR A 241 14.45 7.05 -24.33
N SER A 242 14.41 5.75 -24.63
CA SER A 242 13.75 5.19 -25.80
C SER A 242 12.22 5.29 -25.71
N LYS A 243 11.61 5.90 -26.72
CA LYS A 243 10.15 5.98 -26.88
C LYS A 243 9.50 4.60 -26.95
N ASN A 244 10.13 3.66 -27.66
CA ASN A 244 9.60 2.28 -27.80
C ASN A 244 9.52 1.56 -26.46
N ILE A 245 10.54 1.68 -25.61
CA ILE A 245 10.54 1.09 -24.26
C ILE A 245 9.44 1.72 -23.39
N LEU A 246 9.20 3.03 -23.52
CA LEU A 246 8.09 3.70 -22.83
C LEU A 246 6.74 3.21 -23.33
N HIS A 247 6.57 2.96 -24.64
CA HIS A 247 5.37 2.37 -25.21
C HIS A 247 5.09 0.98 -24.62
N GLU A 248 6.10 0.12 -24.55
CA GLU A 248 5.96 -1.20 -23.92
C GLU A 248 5.53 -1.08 -22.45
N ALA A 249 6.18 -0.21 -21.69
CA ALA A 249 5.88 -0.02 -20.26
C ALA A 249 4.47 0.54 -20.05
N VAL A 250 4.06 1.55 -20.81
CA VAL A 250 2.72 2.16 -20.72
C VAL A 250 1.65 1.17 -21.18
N SER A 251 1.87 0.40 -22.25
CA SER A 251 0.97 -0.65 -22.71
C SER A 251 0.77 -1.73 -21.63
N PHE A 252 1.85 -2.15 -20.98
CA PHE A 252 1.78 -3.10 -19.87
C PHE A 252 0.98 -2.54 -18.69
N HIS A 253 1.22 -1.29 -18.30
CA HIS A 253 0.48 -0.66 -17.21
C HIS A 253 -0.99 -0.46 -17.56
N ALA A 254 -1.30 -0.12 -18.80
CA ALA A 254 -2.66 0.06 -19.31
C ALA A 254 -3.44 -1.26 -19.30
N ASN A 255 -2.83 -2.33 -19.79
CA ASN A 255 -3.43 -3.67 -19.74
C ASN A 255 -3.70 -4.09 -18.30
N ARG A 256 -2.73 -3.92 -17.39
CA ARG A 256 -2.89 -4.26 -15.98
C ARG A 256 -3.93 -3.40 -15.26
N ALA A 257 -4.10 -2.14 -15.66
CA ALA A 257 -5.15 -1.26 -15.13
C ALA A 257 -6.54 -1.71 -15.60
N ALA A 258 -6.67 -2.10 -16.88
CA ALA A 258 -7.90 -2.64 -17.45
C ALA A 258 -8.33 -3.96 -16.77
N GLU A 259 -7.38 -4.88 -16.52
CA GLU A 259 -7.65 -6.11 -15.75
C GLU A 259 -8.21 -5.82 -14.36
N LYS A 260 -7.61 -4.86 -13.64
CA LYS A 260 -8.10 -4.44 -12.32
C LYS A 260 -9.48 -3.80 -12.40
N LEU A 261 -9.74 -3.01 -13.43
CA LEU A 261 -11.03 -2.34 -13.65
C LEU A 261 -12.14 -3.37 -13.87
N ARG A 262 -11.88 -4.41 -14.68
CA ARG A 262 -12.82 -5.54 -14.89
C ARG A 262 -13.06 -6.33 -13.61
N TYR A 263 -12.01 -6.58 -12.82
CA TYR A 263 -12.16 -7.24 -11.52
C TYR A 263 -13.10 -6.47 -10.58
N GLU A 264 -13.05 -5.12 -10.61
CA GLU A 264 -13.98 -4.25 -9.87
C GLU A 264 -15.36 -4.14 -10.54
N LYS A 265 -15.60 -4.82 -11.67
CA LYS A 265 -16.84 -4.75 -12.47
C LYS A 265 -17.25 -3.33 -12.86
N GLN A 266 -16.27 -2.50 -13.21
CA GLN A 266 -16.45 -1.10 -13.58
C GLN A 266 -15.89 -0.82 -14.98
N LYS A 267 -16.36 0.28 -15.60
CA LYS A 267 -15.82 0.86 -16.84
C LYS A 267 -15.32 2.27 -16.57
N CYS A 268 -14.32 2.76 -17.30
CA CYS A 268 -13.78 4.12 -17.14
C CYS A 268 -14.09 4.99 -18.36
N ARG A 269 -14.25 6.30 -18.13
CA ARG A 269 -14.33 7.32 -19.17
C ARG A 269 -13.05 8.13 -19.29
N LEU A 270 -12.26 8.25 -18.23
CA LEU A 270 -11.07 9.10 -18.22
C LEU A 270 -9.81 8.25 -18.08
N ILE A 271 -8.91 8.41 -19.05
CA ILE A 271 -7.59 7.77 -19.07
C ILE A 271 -6.53 8.86 -18.99
N THR A 272 -5.68 8.80 -18.00
CA THR A 272 -4.53 9.70 -17.82
C THR A 272 -3.24 8.91 -17.90
N VAL A 273 -2.26 9.36 -18.67
CA VAL A 273 -0.89 8.82 -18.65
C VAL A 273 0.06 9.88 -18.14
N PHE A 274 1.04 9.45 -17.35
CA PHE A 274 2.10 10.33 -16.86
C PHE A 274 3.47 9.66 -16.98
N ILE A 275 4.48 10.48 -17.28
CA ILE A 275 5.88 10.10 -17.32
C ILE A 275 6.70 11.15 -16.58
N ARG A 276 7.80 10.73 -15.93
CA ARG A 276 8.66 11.65 -15.21
C ARG A 276 10.10 11.17 -15.09
N SER A 277 11.04 12.12 -14.97
CA SER A 277 12.43 11.90 -14.59
C SER A 277 12.60 11.60 -13.09
N ASN A 278 13.81 11.31 -12.66
CA ASN A 278 14.12 11.08 -11.25
C ASN A 278 14.24 12.42 -10.50
N ARG A 279 13.26 12.70 -9.62
CA ARG A 279 13.20 13.95 -8.83
C ARG A 279 14.41 14.19 -7.91
N PHE A 280 15.12 13.14 -7.55
CA PHE A 280 16.22 13.20 -6.59
C PHE A 280 17.59 13.26 -7.24
N SER A 281 17.66 13.25 -8.57
CA SER A 281 18.90 13.33 -9.32
C SER A 281 19.10 14.73 -9.88
N ASN A 282 20.19 15.37 -9.48
CA ASN A 282 20.63 16.64 -10.07
C ASN A 282 21.37 16.45 -11.40
N ARG A 283 21.64 15.18 -11.78
CA ARG A 283 22.38 14.84 -13.00
C ARG A 283 21.46 14.68 -14.22
N VAL A 284 20.17 14.63 -14.01
CA VAL A 284 19.19 14.37 -15.06
C VAL A 284 18.29 15.58 -15.24
N LYS A 285 18.09 15.97 -16.50
CA LYS A 285 17.13 17.04 -16.84
C LYS A 285 15.74 16.70 -16.32
N GLN A 286 15.17 17.60 -15.51
CA GLN A 286 13.89 17.33 -14.82
C GLN A 286 12.71 17.51 -15.76
N ILE A 287 11.80 16.53 -15.77
CA ILE A 287 10.52 16.58 -16.48
C ILE A 287 9.45 15.85 -15.70
N TYR A 288 8.25 16.42 -15.70
CA TYR A 288 6.99 15.75 -15.40
C TYR A 288 5.99 16.11 -16.49
N ALA A 289 5.50 15.12 -17.20
CA ALA A 289 4.51 15.32 -18.25
C ALA A 289 3.33 14.36 -17.98
N SER A 290 2.11 14.91 -18.09
CA SER A 290 0.86 14.19 -17.91
C SER A 290 -0.21 14.77 -18.80
N LYS A 291 -1.03 13.90 -19.42
CA LYS A 291 -2.19 14.29 -20.20
C LYS A 291 -3.28 13.24 -20.07
N HIS A 292 -4.52 13.61 -20.37
CA HIS A 292 -5.65 12.70 -20.33
C HIS A 292 -6.46 12.75 -21.62
N ILE A 293 -7.24 11.70 -21.83
CA ILE A 293 -8.26 11.59 -22.88
C ILE A 293 -9.57 11.18 -22.23
N ASN A 294 -10.65 11.89 -22.57
CA ASN A 294 -12.01 11.47 -22.26
C ASN A 294 -12.51 10.55 -23.38
N LEU A 295 -12.96 9.37 -23.00
CA LEU A 295 -13.58 8.44 -23.92
C LEU A 295 -15.06 8.80 -24.13
N ILE A 296 -15.53 8.71 -25.37
CA ILE A 296 -16.95 8.96 -25.71
C ILE A 296 -17.83 7.92 -25.02
N HIS A 297 -17.38 6.65 -25.02
CA HIS A 297 -18.06 5.55 -24.35
C HIS A 297 -17.19 4.96 -23.23
N PRO A 298 -17.76 4.69 -22.06
CA PRO A 298 -17.05 4.01 -21.00
C PRO A 298 -16.61 2.62 -21.46
N THR A 299 -15.38 2.22 -21.12
CA THR A 299 -14.85 0.92 -21.49
C THR A 299 -14.01 0.27 -20.40
N SER A 300 -13.93 -1.05 -20.41
CA SER A 300 -12.95 -1.87 -19.69
C SER A 300 -12.10 -2.71 -20.65
N ASP A 301 -12.27 -2.53 -21.97
CA ASP A 301 -11.51 -3.25 -23.00
C ASP A 301 -10.04 -2.83 -22.99
N SER A 302 -9.16 -3.80 -22.75
CA SER A 302 -7.71 -3.58 -22.73
C SER A 302 -7.18 -2.99 -24.03
N ARG A 303 -7.76 -3.34 -25.19
CA ARG A 303 -7.31 -2.86 -26.52
C ARG A 303 -7.52 -1.37 -26.66
N ILE A 304 -8.71 -0.88 -26.25
CA ILE A 304 -9.10 0.53 -26.31
C ILE A 304 -8.26 1.34 -25.34
N ILE A 305 -8.13 0.85 -24.09
CA ILE A 305 -7.35 1.52 -23.03
C ILE A 305 -5.88 1.61 -23.42
N VAL A 306 -5.28 0.54 -23.95
CA VAL A 306 -3.87 0.53 -24.43
C VAL A 306 -3.67 1.48 -25.61
N LYS A 307 -4.58 1.47 -26.60
CA LYS A 307 -4.51 2.38 -27.75
C LYS A 307 -4.55 3.85 -27.30
N SER A 308 -5.51 4.21 -26.45
CA SER A 308 -5.65 5.57 -25.90
C SER A 308 -4.44 5.98 -25.06
N ALA A 309 -3.92 5.08 -24.23
CA ALA A 309 -2.73 5.33 -23.42
C ALA A 309 -1.50 5.62 -24.29
N ASN A 310 -1.32 4.90 -25.39
CA ASN A 310 -0.22 5.12 -26.33
C ASN A 310 -0.41 6.43 -27.12
N GLN A 311 -1.63 6.82 -27.46
CA GLN A 311 -1.91 8.14 -28.04
C GLN A 311 -1.50 9.26 -27.08
N ILE A 312 -1.85 9.15 -25.79
CA ILE A 312 -1.45 10.12 -24.78
C ILE A 312 0.08 10.17 -24.64
N LEU A 313 0.74 8.99 -24.60
CA LEU A 313 2.20 8.94 -24.52
C LEU A 313 2.86 9.68 -25.69
N ASN A 314 2.37 9.52 -26.89
CA ASN A 314 2.88 10.26 -28.06
C ASN A 314 2.78 11.78 -27.92
N MET A 315 1.74 12.27 -27.24
CA MET A 315 1.54 13.70 -27.01
C MET A 315 2.48 14.27 -25.92
N ILE A 316 2.88 13.45 -24.92
CA ILE A 316 3.65 13.92 -23.75
C ILE A 316 5.12 13.56 -23.81
N TYR A 317 5.51 12.62 -24.68
CA TYR A 317 6.92 12.24 -24.84
C TYR A 317 7.75 13.40 -25.39
N ARG A 318 8.92 13.58 -24.80
CA ARG A 318 9.93 14.55 -25.28
C ARG A 318 11.27 13.84 -25.40
N GLU A 319 11.91 14.00 -26.51
CA GLU A 319 13.26 13.48 -26.75
C GLU A 319 14.30 14.21 -25.91
N GLY A 320 15.42 13.56 -25.63
CA GLY A 320 16.51 14.13 -24.82
C GLY A 320 16.28 14.10 -23.29
N TYR A 321 15.20 13.50 -22.82
CA TYR A 321 14.96 13.28 -21.38
C TYR A 321 15.11 11.82 -20.99
N GLU A 322 15.63 11.62 -19.76
CA GLU A 322 15.68 10.30 -19.12
C GLU A 322 14.50 10.13 -18.18
N TYR A 323 13.62 9.19 -18.50
CA TYR A 323 12.43 8.90 -17.72
C TYR A 323 12.71 7.80 -16.70
N SER A 324 12.36 8.06 -15.45
CA SER A 324 12.51 7.10 -14.33
C SER A 324 11.22 6.42 -13.93
N LYS A 325 10.06 6.95 -14.35
CA LYS A 325 8.76 6.39 -14.01
C LYS A 325 7.74 6.69 -15.10
N ALA A 326 6.90 5.69 -15.38
CA ALA A 326 5.68 5.83 -16.16
C ALA A 326 4.49 5.23 -15.41
N GLY A 327 3.29 5.70 -15.72
CA GLY A 327 2.06 5.16 -15.16
C GLY A 327 0.82 5.62 -15.88
N ILE A 328 -0.27 4.92 -15.58
CA ILE A 328 -1.62 5.20 -16.02
C ILE A 328 -2.55 5.36 -14.81
N LEU A 329 -3.49 6.26 -14.93
CA LEU A 329 -4.61 6.46 -14.03
C LEU A 329 -5.89 6.30 -14.83
N LEU A 330 -6.76 5.39 -14.39
CA LEU A 330 -8.14 5.28 -14.87
C LEU A 330 -9.05 5.91 -13.81
N SER A 331 -10.00 6.72 -14.24
CA SER A 331 -10.97 7.42 -13.37
C SER A 331 -12.28 7.68 -14.14
N ASP A 332 -13.20 8.40 -13.50
CA ASP A 332 -14.56 8.58 -13.98
C ASP A 332 -15.20 7.21 -14.28
N PHE A 333 -15.39 6.44 -13.20
CA PHE A 333 -15.92 5.09 -13.30
C PHE A 333 -17.43 5.10 -13.33
N VAL A 334 -17.96 4.23 -14.17
CA VAL A 334 -19.40 3.92 -14.26
C VAL A 334 -19.61 2.43 -14.03
N ASN A 335 -20.69 2.09 -13.35
CA ASN A 335 -21.12 0.70 -13.17
C ASN A 335 -21.66 0.16 -14.48
N ASN A 336 -21.59 -1.15 -14.70
CA ASN A 336 -22.07 -1.80 -15.93
C ASN A 336 -23.56 -1.55 -16.26
N PHE A 337 -24.36 -1.09 -15.31
CA PHE A 337 -25.83 -0.99 -15.41
C PHE A 337 -26.35 0.44 -15.57
N GLY A 338 -25.54 1.45 -15.89
CA GLY A 338 -26.05 2.81 -15.76
C GLY A 338 -25.45 3.91 -16.61
N TYR A 339 -25.11 3.67 -17.88
CA TYR A 339 -24.80 4.79 -18.75
C TYR A 339 -25.68 4.83 -20.00
N GLN A 340 -26.10 6.03 -20.38
CA GLN A 340 -26.86 6.25 -21.58
C GLN A 340 -25.95 6.13 -22.81
N MET A 341 -26.31 5.27 -23.76
CA MET A 341 -25.61 5.15 -25.02
C MET A 341 -25.86 6.40 -25.90
N SER A 342 -24.83 6.82 -26.63
CA SER A 342 -24.99 7.89 -27.64
C SER A 342 -25.78 7.39 -28.83
N LEU A 343 -26.76 8.18 -29.26
CA LEU A 343 -27.57 7.88 -30.46
C LEU A 343 -26.77 7.90 -31.73
N PHE A 344 -25.71 8.68 -31.80
CA PHE A 344 -24.95 8.99 -33.03
C PHE A 344 -23.65 8.20 -33.18
N ASN A 345 -23.17 7.54 -32.12
CA ASN A 345 -21.91 6.80 -32.14
C ASN A 345 -22.13 5.33 -31.82
N ARG A 346 -21.69 4.44 -32.70
CA ARG A 346 -21.69 2.98 -32.41
C ARG A 346 -20.79 2.71 -31.21
N ALA A 347 -21.33 2.03 -30.20
CA ALA A 347 -20.57 1.59 -29.08
C ALA A 347 -19.43 0.67 -29.55
N THR A 348 -18.19 1.04 -29.22
CA THR A 348 -17.01 0.19 -29.49
C THR A 348 -16.91 -1.00 -28.52
N ASP A 349 -17.65 -0.92 -27.41
CA ASP A 349 -17.67 -1.94 -26.36
C ASP A 349 -18.95 -2.78 -26.54
N THR A 350 -18.87 -3.77 -27.40
CA THR A 350 -19.97 -4.72 -27.71
C THR A 350 -19.94 -5.92 -26.75
N ALA A 351 -21.05 -6.64 -26.63
CA ALA A 351 -21.10 -7.89 -25.85
C ALA A 351 -20.05 -8.92 -26.30
N SER A 352 -19.65 -8.92 -27.57
CA SER A 352 -18.55 -9.76 -28.08
C SER A 352 -17.18 -9.32 -27.53
N SER A 353 -16.96 -8.01 -27.37
CA SER A 353 -15.74 -7.45 -26.77
C SER A 353 -15.62 -7.81 -25.29
N GLU A 354 -16.71 -7.73 -24.53
CA GLU A 354 -16.77 -8.15 -23.12
C GLU A 354 -16.44 -9.65 -22.97
N ARG A 355 -17.10 -10.51 -23.77
CA ARG A 355 -16.82 -11.96 -23.76
C ARG A 355 -15.35 -12.27 -24.09
N LEU A 356 -14.75 -11.57 -25.05
CA LEU A 356 -13.35 -11.73 -25.40
C LEU A 356 -12.45 -11.38 -24.21
N MET A 357 -12.71 -10.26 -23.53
CA MET A 357 -11.91 -9.85 -22.36
C MET A 357 -12.07 -10.82 -21.19
N GLU A 358 -13.28 -11.30 -20.93
CA GLU A 358 -13.55 -12.34 -19.93
C GLU A 358 -12.80 -13.64 -20.24
N THR A 359 -12.81 -14.09 -21.49
CA THR A 359 -12.07 -15.29 -21.93
C THR A 359 -10.56 -15.12 -21.70
N VAL A 360 -9.99 -13.97 -22.08
CA VAL A 360 -8.58 -13.68 -21.85
C VAL A 360 -8.25 -13.65 -20.37
N ASP A 361 -9.12 -13.09 -19.52
CA ASP A 361 -8.92 -13.05 -18.08
C ASP A 361 -9.01 -14.44 -17.46
N GLN A 362 -9.93 -15.30 -17.92
CA GLN A 362 -10.06 -16.69 -17.46
C GLN A 362 -8.82 -17.54 -17.82
N ILE A 363 -8.30 -17.38 -19.03
CA ILE A 363 -7.08 -18.11 -19.44
C ILE A 363 -5.89 -17.71 -18.57
N LYS A 364 -5.76 -16.42 -18.23
CA LYS A 364 -4.72 -15.93 -17.34
C LYS A 364 -4.90 -16.42 -15.89
N LEU A 365 -6.12 -16.39 -15.39
CA LEU A 365 -6.45 -16.80 -14.03
C LEU A 365 -6.16 -18.27 -13.79
N ARG A 366 -6.51 -19.11 -14.77
CA ARG A 366 -6.30 -20.57 -14.71
C ARG A 366 -4.88 -21.00 -15.09
N GLU A 367 -4.00 -20.05 -15.44
CA GLU A 367 -2.62 -20.29 -15.88
C GLU A 367 -2.51 -21.28 -17.08
N ILE A 368 -3.58 -21.40 -17.89
CA ILE A 368 -3.63 -22.32 -19.03
C ILE A 368 -2.60 -21.94 -20.08
N ALA A 369 -2.44 -20.65 -20.36
CA ALA A 369 -1.49 -20.14 -21.33
C ALA A 369 -1.02 -18.72 -21.01
N LYS A 370 0.16 -18.35 -21.53
CA LYS A 370 0.64 -16.96 -21.49
C LYS A 370 0.05 -16.18 -22.65
N ILE A 371 -1.03 -15.45 -22.41
CA ILE A 371 -1.65 -14.56 -23.38
C ILE A 371 -1.25 -13.11 -23.09
N GLY A 372 -0.88 -12.37 -24.12
CA GLY A 372 -0.59 -10.94 -24.07
C GLY A 372 -0.91 -10.24 -25.37
N PHE A 373 -1.09 -8.92 -25.33
CA PHE A 373 -1.25 -8.10 -26.51
C PHE A 373 0.12 -7.80 -27.12
N GLY A 374 0.25 -7.75 -28.45
CA GLY A 374 1.54 -7.55 -29.16
C GLY A 374 2.31 -6.28 -28.71
N ASN A 375 1.60 -5.24 -28.30
CA ASN A 375 2.19 -3.98 -27.80
C ASN A 375 2.88 -4.08 -26.43
N LEU A 376 2.84 -5.25 -25.75
CA LEU A 376 3.44 -5.44 -24.43
C LEU A 376 4.95 -5.65 -24.48
N GLY A 377 5.52 -5.92 -25.68
CA GLY A 377 6.93 -6.25 -25.88
C GLY A 377 7.35 -7.58 -25.23
N PHE A 378 8.43 -8.17 -25.74
CA PHE A 378 8.94 -9.45 -25.24
C PHE A 378 10.10 -9.28 -24.24
N ARG A 379 10.87 -8.20 -24.32
CA ARG A 379 12.16 -8.07 -23.60
C ARG A 379 12.08 -7.42 -22.23
N ASN A 380 11.01 -6.74 -21.87
CA ASN A 380 10.75 -6.16 -20.54
C ASN A 380 11.98 -5.54 -19.82
N THR A 381 12.85 -4.86 -20.55
CA THR A 381 14.13 -4.30 -20.07
C THR A 381 13.95 -3.22 -18.99
N TRP A 382 12.75 -2.65 -18.91
CA TRP A 382 12.33 -1.64 -17.94
C TRP A 382 11.87 -2.22 -16.60
N LYS A 383 11.81 -3.55 -16.46
CA LYS A 383 11.33 -4.20 -15.23
C LYS A 383 12.11 -3.75 -14.00
N MET A 384 11.40 -3.81 -12.88
CA MET A 384 11.91 -3.52 -11.55
C MET A 384 13.05 -4.47 -11.17
N LYS A 385 14.14 -3.92 -10.64
CA LYS A 385 15.24 -4.69 -10.07
C LYS A 385 14.84 -5.28 -8.73
N ARG A 386 15.11 -6.60 -8.54
CA ARG A 386 14.97 -7.35 -7.29
C ARG A 386 16.07 -8.41 -7.25
N GLN A 387 17.28 -7.99 -7.00
CA GLN A 387 18.46 -8.86 -7.15
C GLN A 387 18.69 -9.76 -5.92
N MET A 388 18.17 -9.34 -4.76
CA MET A 388 18.35 -10.03 -3.47
C MET A 388 17.03 -10.59 -2.93
N LYS A 389 16.14 -11.04 -3.83
CA LYS A 389 14.84 -11.61 -3.43
C LYS A 389 15.06 -12.92 -2.68
N SER A 390 14.39 -13.10 -1.54
CA SER A 390 14.33 -14.39 -0.84
C SER A 390 13.58 -15.42 -1.70
N LYS A 391 13.73 -16.70 -1.37
CA LYS A 391 12.85 -17.75 -1.91
C LYS A 391 11.38 -17.40 -1.63
N ARG A 392 10.48 -17.88 -2.47
CA ARG A 392 9.04 -17.63 -2.36
C ARG A 392 8.34 -18.57 -1.37
N TYR A 393 9.04 -19.60 -0.93
CA TYR A 393 8.58 -20.58 0.06
C TYR A 393 7.14 -21.06 -0.23
N THR A 394 6.17 -20.58 0.54
CA THR A 394 4.76 -20.99 0.48
C THR A 394 4.03 -20.63 -0.82
N THR A 395 4.54 -19.68 -1.61
CA THR A 395 3.93 -19.24 -2.88
C THR A 395 4.57 -19.86 -4.11
N ASN A 396 5.50 -20.82 -3.93
CA ASN A 396 6.07 -21.64 -4.99
C ASN A 396 6.45 -23.00 -4.42
N ILE A 397 5.77 -24.04 -4.86
CA ILE A 397 5.94 -25.41 -4.37
C ILE A 397 7.40 -25.90 -4.53
N ASN A 398 8.07 -25.51 -5.60
CA ASN A 398 9.47 -25.90 -5.87
C ASN A 398 10.50 -25.19 -4.95
N GLU A 399 10.06 -24.21 -4.15
CA GLU A 399 10.93 -23.47 -3.25
C GLU A 399 10.64 -23.75 -1.76
N ILE A 400 9.75 -24.71 -1.47
CA ILE A 400 9.45 -25.18 -0.10
C ILE A 400 10.70 -25.87 0.46
N PRO A 401 11.11 -25.57 1.70
CA PRO A 401 12.23 -26.25 2.33
C PRO A 401 11.94 -27.74 2.52
N PHE A 402 12.90 -28.58 2.17
CA PHE A 402 12.82 -30.01 2.52
C PHE A 402 13.04 -30.19 4.02
N VAL A 403 12.18 -30.96 4.65
CA VAL A 403 12.37 -31.43 6.04
C VAL A 403 13.31 -32.62 5.97
N LYS A 404 14.44 -32.55 6.69
CA LYS A 404 15.36 -33.66 6.88
C LYS A 404 14.98 -34.42 8.13
#